data_d5c19514d5d31c57e98fe80893ce567a
#
_entry.id   d5c19514d5d31c57e98fe80893ce567a
#
_cell.length_a   1.000
_cell.length_b   1.000
_cell.length_c   1.000
_cell.angle_alpha   90.00
_cell.angle_beta   90.00
_cell.angle_gamma   90.00
#
_symmetry.space_group_name_H-M   'P 1'
#
loop_
_entity.id
_entity.type
_entity.pdbx_description
1 polymer ?
#
loop_
_entity_poly.entity_id
_entity_poly.type
_entity_poly.pdbx_seq_one_letter_code
_entity_poly.pdbx_strand_id
1 'polypeptide(L)'
;KDALNFTNTTTVSNYIHYLQESYLLFEIFQFDYRLKKQQSNQKKIYAIDSGLRNAIAFQFSKDYGNHLENLIFIELKRRGFDIYFHHSKKECDFVIVEKGNVSEVIQVTYSLNDGNRDREINGLLEAMKELKTDNGTIITAHQDETVSVNDFNITIISAWRWLVES
;
A
#
# COMPACT_ATOMS: atom_id res chain seq x y z
N LYS A 1 2.91 21.95 -0.54
CA LYS A 1 3.21 23.32 -0.07
C LYS A 1 2.88 24.32 -1.17
N ASP A 2 3.49 24.18 -2.34
CA ASP A 2 3.40 25.16 -3.42
C ASP A 2 2.01 25.25 -4.07
N ALA A 3 1.33 24.11 -4.20
CA ALA A 3 -0.03 24.04 -4.77
C ALA A 3 -1.12 24.73 -3.93
N LEU A 4 -0.88 24.97 -2.63
CA LEU A 4 -1.82 25.57 -1.71
C LEU A 4 -1.34 26.91 -1.15
N ASN A 5 -0.27 27.49 -1.71
CA ASN A 5 0.36 28.74 -1.27
C ASN A 5 0.69 28.79 0.24
N PHE A 6 0.91 27.65 0.88
CA PHE A 6 1.36 27.63 2.26
C PHE A 6 2.82 28.07 2.38
N THR A 7 3.06 29.08 3.15
CA THR A 7 4.41 29.64 3.40
C THR A 7 5.26 28.74 4.30
N ASN A 8 4.64 27.85 5.11
CA ASN A 8 5.33 27.02 6.09
C ASN A 8 4.94 25.54 5.99
N THR A 9 5.94 24.64 5.97
CA THR A 9 5.75 23.19 6.03
C THR A 9 5.11 22.74 7.34
N THR A 10 5.34 23.44 8.45
CA THR A 10 4.73 23.15 9.76
C THR A 10 3.20 23.26 9.70
N THR A 11 2.67 24.23 8.97
CA THR A 11 1.22 24.38 8.79
C THR A 11 0.60 23.17 8.10
N VAL A 12 1.23 22.69 7.04
CA VAL A 12 0.78 21.48 6.32
C VAL A 12 0.80 20.26 7.24
N SER A 13 1.89 20.07 8.00
CA SER A 13 2.01 18.97 8.96
C SER A 13 0.93 19.02 10.03
N ASN A 14 0.60 20.22 10.54
CA ASN A 14 -0.47 20.37 11.53
C ASN A 14 -1.85 20.00 10.95
N TYR A 15 -2.16 20.38 9.71
CA TYR A 15 -3.42 20.00 9.07
C TYR A 15 -3.51 18.48 8.87
N ILE A 16 -2.42 17.85 8.41
CA ILE A 16 -2.37 16.37 8.28
C ILE A 16 -2.61 15.73 9.65
N HIS A 17 -1.97 16.23 10.70
CA HIS A 17 -2.16 15.74 12.07
C HIS A 17 -3.62 15.85 12.53
N TYR A 18 -4.28 17.00 12.34
CA TYR A 18 -5.71 17.14 12.69
C TYR A 18 -6.63 16.20 11.92
N LEU A 19 -6.32 15.95 10.62
CA LEU A 19 -7.07 15.00 9.83
C LEU A 19 -6.84 13.55 10.29
N GLN A 20 -5.65 13.24 10.79
CA GLN A 20 -5.34 11.95 11.41
C GLN A 20 -6.06 11.77 12.75
N GLU A 21 -6.05 12.77 13.62
CA GLU A 21 -6.79 12.75 14.89
C GLU A 21 -8.30 12.60 14.68
N SER A 22 -8.81 13.14 13.57
CA SER A 22 -10.23 12.99 13.16
C SER A 22 -10.50 11.66 12.43
N TYR A 23 -9.53 10.75 12.31
CA TYR A 23 -9.62 9.49 11.58
C TYR A 23 -9.97 9.64 10.09
N LEU A 24 -9.80 10.81 9.50
CA LEU A 24 -10.06 11.04 8.07
C LEU A 24 -8.92 10.56 7.18
N LEU A 25 -7.69 10.63 7.70
CA LEU A 25 -6.48 10.17 7.01
C LEU A 25 -5.67 9.24 7.91
N PHE A 26 -4.91 8.37 7.26
CA PHE A 26 -3.93 7.49 7.89
C PHE A 26 -2.58 7.64 7.20
N GLU A 27 -1.52 7.73 7.98
CA GLU A 27 -0.15 7.61 7.47
C GLU A 27 0.36 6.20 7.69
N ILE A 28 1.05 5.63 6.71
CA ILE A 28 1.91 4.49 6.88
C ILE A 28 3.35 4.84 6.55
N PHE A 29 4.28 4.21 7.23
CA PHE A 29 5.70 4.47 7.11
C PHE A 29 6.35 3.47 6.16
N GLN A 30 7.43 3.88 5.52
CA GLN A 30 8.31 2.94 4.86
C GLN A 30 8.93 2.02 5.90
N PHE A 31 8.85 0.71 5.67
CA PHE A 31 9.42 -0.27 6.58
C PHE A 31 10.95 -0.15 6.67
N ASP A 32 11.48 -0.12 7.88
CA ASP A 32 12.90 -0.29 8.20
C ASP A 32 12.97 -0.91 9.62
N TYR A 33 13.88 -1.82 9.83
CA TYR A 33 14.10 -2.41 11.16
C TYR A 33 14.57 -1.38 12.20
N ARG A 34 15.02 -0.22 11.77
CA ARG A 34 15.49 0.89 12.63
C ARG A 34 14.41 1.96 12.75
N LEU A 35 13.79 2.09 13.90
CA LEU A 35 12.70 3.05 14.19
C LEU A 35 13.03 4.49 13.77
N LYS A 36 14.27 4.95 13.98
CA LYS A 36 14.68 6.30 13.58
C LYS A 36 14.59 6.52 12.06
N LYS A 37 14.88 5.48 11.28
CA LYS A 37 14.76 5.54 9.81
C LYS A 37 13.31 5.51 9.37
N GLN A 38 12.46 4.68 9.98
CA GLN A 38 11.02 4.68 9.68
C GLN A 38 10.44 6.09 9.81
N GLN A 39 10.77 6.82 10.88
CA GLN A 39 10.24 8.17 11.13
C GLN A 39 10.74 9.22 10.12
N SER A 40 11.95 9.06 9.59
CA SER A 40 12.57 10.00 8.65
C SER A 40 12.31 9.69 7.18
N ASN A 41 11.90 8.45 6.87
CA ASN A 41 11.64 7.99 5.52
C ASN A 41 10.31 8.57 4.97
N GLN A 42 10.06 8.29 3.71
CA GLN A 42 8.81 8.65 3.05
C GLN A 42 7.60 8.01 3.75
N LYS A 43 6.46 8.65 3.57
CA LYS A 43 5.18 8.19 4.11
C LYS A 43 4.16 8.12 2.97
N LYS A 44 3.27 7.14 3.03
CA LYS A 44 2.05 7.10 2.23
C LYS A 44 0.86 7.55 3.07
N ILE A 45 -0.11 8.21 2.44
CA ILE A 45 -1.34 8.70 3.08
C ILE A 45 -2.54 8.03 2.41
N TYR A 46 -3.41 7.46 3.23
CA TYR A 46 -4.67 6.84 2.80
C TYR A 46 -5.86 7.55 3.45
N ALA A 47 -6.98 7.59 2.75
CA ALA A 47 -8.22 8.15 3.26
C ALA A 47 -9.09 7.06 3.88
N ILE A 48 -9.84 7.39 4.94
CA ILE A 48 -10.81 6.49 5.56
C ILE A 48 -11.90 6.03 4.58
N ASP A 49 -12.22 6.86 3.62
CA ASP A 49 -13.30 6.64 2.66
C ASP A 49 -12.90 7.10 1.26
N SER A 50 -13.03 6.20 0.28
CA SER A 50 -12.70 6.49 -1.10
C SER A 50 -13.69 7.47 -1.76
N GLY A 51 -14.93 7.52 -1.31
CA GLY A 51 -15.93 8.48 -1.76
C GLY A 51 -15.59 9.91 -1.30
N LEU A 52 -15.15 10.07 -0.05
CA LEU A 52 -14.67 11.34 0.46
C LEU A 52 -13.45 11.83 -0.32
N ARG A 53 -12.48 10.94 -0.57
CA ARG A 53 -11.33 11.23 -1.42
C ARG A 53 -11.75 11.72 -2.81
N ASN A 54 -12.71 11.04 -3.44
CA ASN A 54 -13.20 11.37 -4.78
C ASN A 54 -13.97 12.69 -4.82
N ALA A 55 -14.70 13.03 -3.77
CA ALA A 55 -15.45 14.28 -3.70
C ALA A 55 -14.52 15.51 -3.63
N ILE A 56 -13.31 15.35 -3.12
CA ILE A 56 -12.34 16.44 -2.91
C ILE A 56 -11.27 16.47 -4.02
N ALA A 57 -10.87 15.29 -4.52
CA ALA A 57 -9.83 15.19 -5.55
C ALA A 57 -10.37 15.60 -6.92
N PHE A 58 -9.65 16.49 -7.61
CA PHE A 58 -9.91 16.75 -9.01
C PHE A 58 -9.63 15.47 -9.82
N GLN A 59 -10.69 14.83 -10.34
CA GLN A 59 -10.57 13.63 -11.15
C GLN A 59 -10.13 13.99 -12.57
N PHE A 60 -8.81 14.03 -12.80
CA PHE A 60 -8.28 14.16 -14.16
C PHE A 60 -8.20 12.82 -14.92
N SER A 61 -8.36 11.68 -14.22
CA SER A 61 -8.41 10.34 -14.80
C SER A 61 -9.13 9.36 -13.87
N LYS A 62 -9.63 8.26 -14.45
CA LYS A 62 -10.21 7.15 -13.68
C LYS A 62 -9.06 6.36 -13.04
N ASP A 63 -8.67 6.74 -11.86
CA ASP A 63 -7.56 6.14 -11.09
C ASP A 63 -8.04 4.93 -10.28
N TYR A 64 -8.45 3.89 -10.98
CA TYR A 64 -8.96 2.66 -10.37
C TYR A 64 -7.91 1.93 -9.52
N GLY A 65 -6.63 2.07 -9.86
CA GLY A 65 -5.53 1.45 -9.11
C GLY A 65 -5.45 1.99 -7.69
N ASN A 66 -5.33 3.31 -7.55
CA ASN A 66 -5.28 3.95 -6.23
C ASN A 66 -6.59 3.78 -5.42
N HIS A 67 -7.74 3.62 -6.09
CA HIS A 67 -8.99 3.29 -5.40
C HIS A 67 -8.95 1.91 -4.79
N LEU A 68 -8.49 0.92 -5.56
CA LEU A 68 -8.34 -0.44 -5.09
C LEU A 68 -7.32 -0.52 -3.94
N GLU A 69 -6.18 0.13 -4.09
CA GLU A 69 -5.13 0.19 -3.06
C GLU A 69 -5.67 0.79 -1.75
N ASN A 70 -6.42 1.90 -1.82
CA ASN A 70 -7.04 2.49 -0.63
C ASN A 70 -8.10 1.57 0.01
N LEU A 71 -8.88 0.84 -0.78
CA LEU A 71 -9.85 -0.15 -0.27
C LEU A 71 -9.14 -1.28 0.49
N ILE A 72 -8.07 -1.83 -0.09
CA ILE A 72 -7.28 -2.87 0.56
C ILE A 72 -6.63 -2.35 1.84
N PHE A 73 -6.09 -1.13 1.83
CA PHE A 73 -5.55 -0.50 3.03
C PHE A 73 -6.59 -0.43 4.16
N ILE A 74 -7.81 0.04 3.87
CA ILE A 74 -8.87 0.14 4.88
C ILE A 74 -9.21 -1.23 5.46
N GLU A 75 -9.27 -2.25 4.62
CA GLU A 75 -9.54 -3.61 5.09
C GLU A 75 -8.39 -4.15 5.96
N LEU A 76 -7.14 -3.95 5.58
CA LEU A 76 -5.99 -4.32 6.42
C LEU A 76 -6.04 -3.62 7.78
N LYS A 77 -6.41 -2.34 7.82
CA LYS A 77 -6.63 -1.59 9.08
C LYS A 77 -7.77 -2.17 9.89
N ARG A 78 -8.89 -2.52 9.26
CA ARG A 78 -10.05 -3.15 9.93
C ARG A 78 -9.68 -4.49 10.58
N ARG A 79 -8.78 -5.26 9.95
CA ARG A 79 -8.25 -6.52 10.49
C ARG A 79 -7.24 -6.31 11.63
N GLY A 80 -6.79 -5.08 11.87
CA GLY A 80 -5.88 -4.74 12.97
C GLY A 80 -4.42 -5.03 12.71
N PHE A 81 -4.01 -5.13 11.45
CA PHE A 81 -2.61 -5.35 11.10
C PHE A 81 -1.73 -4.11 11.31
N ASP A 82 -0.46 -4.35 11.63
CA ASP A 82 0.60 -3.34 11.55
C ASP A 82 1.09 -3.24 10.11
N ILE A 83 0.77 -2.11 9.48
CA ILE A 83 0.93 -1.91 8.04
C ILE A 83 2.05 -0.92 7.76
N TYR A 84 2.94 -1.29 6.88
CA TYR A 84 4.00 -0.46 6.30
C TYR A 84 3.99 -0.58 4.79
N PHE A 85 4.84 0.16 4.08
CA PHE A 85 5.15 -0.07 2.67
C PHE A 85 6.65 -0.29 2.51
N HIS A 86 7.05 -0.89 1.40
CA HIS A 86 8.46 -1.06 1.05
C HIS A 86 8.82 -0.21 -0.16
N HIS A 87 9.99 0.41 -0.11
CA HIS A 87 10.54 1.15 -1.22
C HIS A 87 12.06 1.01 -1.23
N SER A 88 12.59 0.39 -2.29
CA SER A 88 14.01 0.26 -2.56
C SER A 88 14.24 0.68 -4.02
N LYS A 89 14.60 -0.23 -4.91
CA LYS A 89 14.61 0.03 -6.35
C LYS A 89 13.19 0.05 -6.92
N LYS A 90 12.32 -0.75 -6.33
CA LYS A 90 10.89 -0.83 -6.64
C LYS A 90 10.08 -0.62 -5.39
N GLU A 91 8.82 -0.30 -5.59
CA GLU A 91 7.85 -0.12 -4.51
C GLU A 91 7.01 -1.39 -4.36
N CYS A 92 6.68 -1.73 -3.10
CA CYS A 92 5.64 -2.69 -2.75
C CYS A 92 4.65 -1.99 -1.81
N ASP A 93 3.37 -2.09 -2.11
CA ASP A 93 2.34 -1.26 -1.51
C ASP A 93 2.15 -1.51 -0.02
N PHE A 94 2.16 -2.79 0.40
CA PHE A 94 1.99 -3.12 1.81
C PHE A 94 2.98 -4.17 2.28
N VAL A 95 3.46 -3.95 3.49
CA VAL A 95 4.27 -4.88 4.28
C VAL A 95 3.51 -5.10 5.59
N ILE A 96 3.10 -6.31 5.83
CA ILE A 96 2.36 -6.71 7.03
C ILE A 96 3.36 -7.22 8.08
N VAL A 97 3.26 -6.67 9.27
CA VAL A 97 4.12 -7.05 10.39
C VAL A 97 3.28 -7.65 11.50
N GLU A 98 3.65 -8.83 11.94
CA GLU A 98 3.02 -9.52 13.05
C GLU A 98 4.09 -9.95 14.05
N LYS A 99 3.88 -9.62 15.32
CA LYS A 99 4.81 -9.94 16.43
C LYS A 99 6.27 -9.53 16.14
N GLY A 100 6.42 -8.39 15.44
CA GLY A 100 7.73 -7.81 15.11
C GLY A 100 8.45 -8.42 13.90
N ASN A 101 7.82 -9.36 13.19
CA ASN A 101 8.36 -9.95 11.97
C ASN A 101 7.47 -9.61 10.77
N VAL A 102 8.08 -9.52 9.59
CA VAL A 102 7.31 -9.40 8.34
C VAL A 102 6.63 -10.74 8.08
N SER A 103 5.30 -10.73 8.08
CA SER A 103 4.48 -11.93 7.82
C SER A 103 4.12 -12.07 6.34
N GLU A 104 3.86 -10.96 5.66
CA GLU A 104 3.44 -10.94 4.25
C GLU A 104 3.80 -9.62 3.59
N VAL A 105 3.98 -9.65 2.27
CA VAL A 105 4.05 -8.46 1.41
C VAL A 105 2.94 -8.50 0.36
N ILE A 106 2.29 -7.37 0.13
CA ILE A 106 1.13 -7.27 -0.75
C ILE A 106 1.33 -6.15 -1.76
N GLN A 107 1.15 -6.48 -3.03
CA GLN A 107 1.09 -5.53 -4.13
C GLN A 107 -0.35 -5.40 -4.62
N VAL A 108 -0.79 -4.20 -4.96
CA VAL A 108 -2.14 -3.96 -5.46
C VAL A 108 -2.09 -3.37 -6.86
N THR A 109 -2.77 -3.98 -7.80
CA THR A 109 -2.91 -3.45 -9.16
C THR A 109 -4.31 -3.73 -9.69
N TYR A 110 -4.89 -2.80 -10.44
CA TYR A 110 -6.24 -3.00 -10.98
C TYR A 110 -6.31 -4.23 -11.90
N SER A 111 -5.33 -4.40 -12.76
CA SER A 111 -5.20 -5.57 -13.63
C SER A 111 -3.75 -5.85 -13.99
N LEU A 112 -3.40 -7.13 -14.08
CA LEU A 112 -2.15 -7.58 -14.66
C LEU A 112 -2.32 -7.79 -16.16
N ASN A 113 -1.44 -7.19 -16.94
CA ASN A 113 -1.38 -7.32 -18.39
C ASN A 113 0.08 -7.34 -18.87
N ASP A 114 0.32 -7.59 -20.14
CA ASP A 114 1.68 -7.71 -20.68
C ASP A 114 2.56 -6.48 -20.44
N GLY A 115 1.95 -5.30 -20.27
CA GLY A 115 2.69 -4.05 -20.04
C GLY A 115 3.14 -3.83 -18.59
N ASN A 116 2.51 -4.47 -17.61
CA ASN A 116 2.83 -4.23 -16.19
C ASN A 116 3.16 -5.51 -15.40
N ARG A 117 2.79 -6.68 -15.88
CA ARG A 117 2.92 -7.96 -15.15
C ARG A 117 4.33 -8.19 -14.59
N ASP A 118 5.33 -8.07 -15.42
CA ASP A 118 6.73 -8.26 -14.99
C ASP A 118 7.18 -7.21 -13.98
N ARG A 119 6.70 -6.00 -14.09
CA ARG A 119 7.01 -4.93 -13.15
C ARG A 119 6.43 -5.24 -11.78
N GLU A 120 5.15 -5.61 -11.70
CA GLU A 120 4.46 -5.89 -10.44
C GLU A 120 5.04 -7.14 -9.75
N ILE A 121 5.23 -8.24 -10.49
CA ILE A 121 5.82 -9.47 -9.97
C ILE A 121 7.25 -9.23 -9.47
N ASN A 122 8.09 -8.54 -10.26
CA ASN A 122 9.47 -8.28 -9.86
C ASN A 122 9.57 -7.29 -8.68
N GLY A 123 8.62 -6.35 -8.55
CA GLY A 123 8.54 -5.46 -7.39
C GLY A 123 8.25 -6.24 -6.11
N LEU A 124 7.24 -7.12 -6.16
CA LEU A 124 6.90 -7.98 -5.04
C LEU A 124 8.05 -8.92 -4.66
N LEU A 125 8.68 -9.57 -5.65
CA LEU A 125 9.83 -10.46 -5.41
C LEU A 125 11.03 -9.76 -4.77
N GLU A 126 11.30 -8.51 -5.16
CA GLU A 126 12.35 -7.70 -4.52
C GLU A 126 12.04 -7.48 -3.05
N ALA A 127 10.81 -7.09 -2.73
CA ALA A 127 10.36 -6.91 -1.36
C ALA A 127 10.43 -8.22 -0.55
N MET A 128 9.95 -9.35 -1.10
CA MET A 128 10.03 -10.67 -0.45
C MET A 128 11.47 -11.03 -0.08
N LYS A 129 12.41 -10.84 -1.01
CA LYS A 129 13.84 -11.14 -0.79
C LYS A 129 14.47 -10.24 0.25
N GLU A 130 14.26 -8.92 0.16
CA GLU A 130 14.86 -7.94 1.06
C GLU A 130 14.30 -8.07 2.49
N LEU A 131 13.01 -8.36 2.61
CA LEU A 131 12.31 -8.50 3.88
C LEU A 131 12.30 -9.93 4.43
N LYS A 132 12.83 -10.91 3.68
CA LYS A 132 12.97 -12.31 4.05
C LYS A 132 11.65 -12.97 4.43
N THR A 133 10.63 -12.78 3.60
CA THR A 133 9.34 -13.46 3.71
C THR A 133 9.07 -14.30 2.47
N ASP A 134 8.45 -15.47 2.65
CA ASP A 134 8.04 -16.34 1.55
C ASP A 134 6.58 -16.07 1.13
N ASN A 135 5.89 -15.21 1.85
CA ASN A 135 4.48 -14.88 1.59
C ASN A 135 4.39 -13.59 0.76
N GLY A 136 3.95 -13.73 -0.48
CA GLY A 136 3.72 -12.61 -1.39
C GLY A 136 2.40 -12.73 -2.12
N THR A 137 1.59 -11.67 -2.05
CA THR A 137 0.27 -11.61 -2.68
C THR A 137 0.16 -10.43 -3.61
N ILE A 138 -0.39 -10.64 -4.81
CA ILE A 138 -0.83 -9.56 -5.70
C ILE A 138 -2.37 -9.53 -5.68
N ILE A 139 -2.94 -8.42 -5.23
CA ILE A 139 -4.39 -8.24 -5.26
C ILE A 139 -4.78 -7.47 -6.52
N THR A 140 -5.68 -8.04 -7.30
CA THR A 140 -6.21 -7.46 -8.53
C THR A 140 -7.72 -7.20 -8.41
N ALA A 141 -8.31 -6.48 -9.37
CA ALA A 141 -9.76 -6.32 -9.37
C ALA A 141 -10.51 -7.64 -9.63
N HIS A 142 -9.99 -8.50 -10.56
CA HIS A 142 -10.77 -9.64 -11.07
C HIS A 142 -9.96 -10.90 -11.40
N GLN A 143 -8.64 -10.91 -11.23
CA GLN A 143 -7.79 -12.02 -11.66
C GLN A 143 -7.38 -12.90 -10.48
N ASP A 144 -7.41 -14.21 -10.71
CA ASP A 144 -7.00 -15.24 -9.75
C ASP A 144 -6.01 -16.18 -10.43
N GLU A 145 -4.81 -16.30 -9.87
CA GLU A 145 -3.74 -17.15 -10.42
C GLU A 145 -2.70 -17.44 -9.33
N THR A 146 -1.94 -18.50 -9.48
CA THR A 146 -0.73 -18.74 -8.70
C THR A 146 0.47 -18.80 -9.65
N VAL A 147 1.48 -18.00 -9.36
CA VAL A 147 2.68 -17.89 -10.17
C VAL A 147 3.89 -18.30 -9.36
N SER A 148 4.64 -19.27 -9.87
CA SER A 148 5.92 -19.66 -9.27
C SER A 148 7.05 -19.00 -10.05
N VAL A 149 7.86 -18.22 -9.35
CA VAL A 149 9.04 -17.54 -9.93
C VAL A 149 10.24 -17.79 -9.04
N ASN A 150 11.26 -18.45 -9.60
CA ASN A 150 12.37 -18.98 -8.83
C ASN A 150 11.81 -19.85 -7.68
N ASP A 151 12.24 -19.72 -6.48
CA ASP A 151 11.78 -20.51 -5.33
C ASP A 151 10.57 -19.89 -4.59
N PHE A 152 9.97 -18.84 -5.14
CA PHE A 152 8.84 -18.12 -4.52
C PHE A 152 7.52 -18.47 -5.21
N ASN A 153 6.48 -18.66 -4.40
CA ASN A 153 5.10 -18.76 -4.85
C ASN A 153 4.37 -17.46 -4.57
N ILE A 154 3.86 -16.83 -5.63
CA ILE A 154 3.08 -15.61 -5.55
C ILE A 154 1.62 -15.95 -5.78
N THR A 155 0.77 -15.60 -4.85
CA THR A 155 -0.68 -15.68 -4.99
C THR A 155 -1.20 -14.43 -5.67
N ILE A 156 -1.88 -14.57 -6.80
CA ILE A 156 -2.64 -13.50 -7.43
C ILE A 156 -4.10 -13.77 -7.11
N ILE A 157 -4.77 -12.83 -6.47
CA ILE A 157 -6.15 -13.01 -5.99
C ILE A 157 -7.00 -11.79 -6.33
N SER A 158 -8.24 -12.04 -6.72
CA SER A 158 -9.22 -10.96 -6.92
C SER A 158 -9.62 -10.33 -5.59
N ALA A 159 -9.79 -9.01 -5.60
CA ALA A 159 -10.07 -8.24 -4.38
C ALA A 159 -11.34 -8.72 -3.67
N TRP A 160 -12.40 -9.08 -4.41
CA TRP A 160 -13.62 -9.56 -3.80
C TRP A 160 -13.40 -10.87 -3.02
N ARG A 161 -12.60 -11.81 -3.55
CA ARG A 161 -12.25 -13.05 -2.85
C ARG A 161 -11.40 -12.77 -1.62
N TRP A 162 -10.36 -11.96 -1.79
CA TRP A 162 -9.49 -11.58 -0.68
C TRP A 162 -10.25 -10.90 0.46
N LEU A 163 -11.27 -10.09 0.15
CA LEU A 163 -12.12 -9.43 1.14
C LEU A 163 -13.05 -10.40 1.91
N VAL A 164 -13.44 -11.52 1.28
CA VAL A 164 -14.41 -12.47 1.85
C VAL A 164 -13.74 -13.70 2.49
N GLU A 165 -12.63 -14.18 1.91
CA GLU A 165 -11.99 -15.45 2.31
C GLU A 165 -10.91 -15.28 3.39
N SER A 166 -10.56 -14.08 3.78
CA SER A 166 -9.47 -13.81 4.73
C SER A 166 -9.96 -13.43 6.12
#